data_bf9b773a8bdb954d6aa103fcfbc6ee04
#
_entry.id   bf9b773a8bdb954d6aa103fcfbc6ee04
#
_cell.length_a   1.000
_cell.length_b   1.000
_cell.length_c   1.000
_cell.angle_alpha   90.00
_cell.angle_beta   90.00
_cell.angle_gamma   90.00
#
_symmetry.space_group_name_H-M   'P 1'
#
loop_
_entity.id
_entity.type
_entity.pdbx_description
1 polymer ?
#
loop_
_entity_poly.entity_id
_entity_poly.type
_entity_poly.pdbx_seq_one_letter_code
_entity_poly.pdbx_strand_id
1 'polypeptide(L)'
;MYKLTTYIPTDYLEAVKQALFDAGAGQIGNYQYCCWQVLGTGQFMPLAGNHAFIGTTNQLQTIEEWRVEMVDADERIKAVVQALKQAHPYETPAYDVLKLEDI
;
A
#
# COMPACT_ATOMS: atom_id res chain seq x y z
N MET A 1 12.41 -3.42 12.73
CA MET A 1 11.83 -2.31 11.92
C MET A 1 11.76 -2.75 10.47
N TYR A 2 10.62 -2.55 9.85
CA TYR A 2 10.39 -2.84 8.45
C TYR A 2 9.93 -1.59 7.74
N LYS A 3 10.05 -1.60 6.42
CA LYS A 3 9.49 -0.56 5.56
C LYS A 3 8.48 -1.19 4.63
N LEU A 4 7.23 -0.73 4.70
CA LEU A 4 6.19 -1.09 3.76
C LEU A 4 6.11 -0.04 2.66
N THR A 5 6.10 -0.50 1.42
CA THR A 5 5.82 0.34 0.25
C THR A 5 4.62 -0.23 -0.48
N THR A 6 3.65 0.61 -0.82
CA THR A 6 2.48 0.21 -1.58
C THR A 6 2.05 1.32 -2.53
N TYR A 7 1.10 1.00 -3.41
CA TYR A 7 0.65 1.88 -4.48
C TYR A 7 -0.86 1.97 -4.42
N ILE A 8 -1.40 3.20 -4.25
CA ILE A 8 -2.81 3.40 -3.94
C ILE A 8 -3.41 4.37 -4.95
N PRO A 9 -4.54 4.00 -5.59
CA PRO A 9 -5.23 4.94 -6.48
C PRO A 9 -5.72 6.17 -5.70
N THR A 10 -5.71 7.32 -6.34
CA THR A 10 -5.90 8.62 -5.69
C THR A 10 -7.16 8.67 -4.82
N ASP A 11 -8.28 8.13 -5.31
CA ASP A 11 -9.56 8.21 -4.58
C ASP A 11 -9.57 7.39 -3.29
N TYR A 12 -8.63 6.47 -3.13
CA TYR A 12 -8.53 5.59 -1.96
C TYR A 12 -7.33 5.91 -1.07
N LEU A 13 -6.54 6.91 -1.43
CA LEU A 13 -5.27 7.21 -0.77
C LEU A 13 -5.44 7.42 0.73
N GLU A 14 -6.29 8.37 1.12
CA GLU A 14 -6.42 8.72 2.54
C GLU A 14 -7.07 7.61 3.36
N ALA A 15 -8.06 6.90 2.81
CA ALA A 15 -8.72 5.81 3.52
C ALA A 15 -7.77 4.63 3.77
N VAL A 16 -6.96 4.26 2.78
CA VAL A 16 -5.99 3.18 2.94
C VAL A 16 -4.88 3.58 3.90
N LYS A 17 -4.34 4.80 3.78
CA LYS A 17 -3.34 5.31 4.71
C LYS A 17 -3.86 5.26 6.15
N GLN A 18 -5.09 5.70 6.40
CA GLN A 18 -5.67 5.70 7.73
C GLN A 18 -5.77 4.28 8.29
N ALA A 19 -6.18 3.31 7.48
CA ALA A 19 -6.23 1.92 7.90
C ALA A 19 -4.85 1.38 8.31
N LEU A 20 -3.81 1.75 7.57
CA LEU A 20 -2.44 1.35 7.89
C LEU A 20 -1.97 2.00 9.20
N PHE A 21 -2.23 3.28 9.38
CA PHE A 21 -1.88 3.99 10.61
C PHE A 21 -2.62 3.41 11.82
N ASP A 22 -3.90 3.08 11.67
CA ASP A 22 -4.70 2.47 12.75
C ASP A 22 -4.16 1.10 13.15
N ALA A 23 -3.53 0.39 12.22
CA ALA A 23 -2.88 -0.90 12.50
C ALA A 23 -1.49 -0.75 13.13
N GLY A 24 -0.98 0.47 13.26
CA GLY A 24 0.29 0.77 13.92
C GLY A 24 1.43 1.16 12.99
N ALA A 25 1.17 1.36 11.70
CA ALA A 25 2.21 1.82 10.77
C ALA A 25 2.59 3.27 11.07
N GLY A 26 3.82 3.64 10.67
CA GLY A 26 4.23 5.03 10.64
C GLY A 26 4.52 5.66 11.98
N GLN A 27 4.94 4.88 12.97
CA GLN A 27 5.34 5.41 14.27
C GLN A 27 6.86 5.47 14.34
N ILE A 28 7.39 6.66 14.59
CA ILE A 28 8.84 6.89 14.73
C ILE A 28 9.05 7.73 15.98
N GLY A 29 9.62 7.15 17.04
CA GLY A 29 9.83 7.84 18.30
C GLY A 29 8.53 8.44 18.82
N ASN A 30 8.50 9.76 18.97
CA ASN A 30 7.32 10.50 19.45
C ASN A 30 6.43 11.02 18.32
N TYR A 31 6.55 10.47 17.11
CA TYR A 31 5.76 10.87 15.96
C TYR A 31 4.89 9.74 15.46
N GLN A 32 3.66 10.06 15.08
CA GLN A 32 2.71 9.14 14.46
C GLN A 32 2.36 9.60 13.06
N TYR A 33 1.70 8.74 12.29
CA TYR A 33 1.22 9.02 10.95
C TYR A 33 2.34 9.44 10.01
N CYS A 34 3.54 8.89 10.22
CA CYS A 34 4.68 9.18 9.36
C CYS A 34 4.59 8.37 8.08
N CYS A 35 4.66 9.05 6.96
CA CYS A 35 4.75 8.41 5.65
C CYS A 35 5.41 9.36 4.66
N TRP A 36 5.84 8.81 3.56
CA TRP A 36 6.30 9.57 2.39
C TRP A 36 5.50 9.09 1.20
N GLN A 37 5.12 9.99 0.30
CA GLN A 37 4.31 9.64 -0.86
C GLN A 37 4.66 10.47 -2.06
N VAL A 38 4.47 9.89 -3.25
CA VAL A 38 4.68 10.57 -4.53
C VAL A 38 3.65 10.05 -5.53
N LEU A 39 3.13 10.97 -6.35
CA LEU A 39 2.19 10.65 -7.41
C LEU A 39 2.93 10.04 -8.59
N GLY A 40 2.39 8.93 -9.13
CA GLY A 40 2.94 8.27 -10.30
C GLY A 40 1.85 7.63 -11.13
N THR A 41 2.27 6.80 -12.07
CA THR A 41 1.37 6.09 -12.99
C THR A 41 1.60 4.59 -12.84
N GLY A 42 0.54 3.85 -12.49
CA GLY A 42 0.55 2.40 -12.49
C GLY A 42 0.05 1.85 -13.81
N GLN A 43 0.46 0.64 -14.13
CA GLN A 43 0.05 -0.03 -15.35
C GLN A 43 -0.18 -1.51 -15.09
N PHE A 44 -1.24 -2.06 -15.67
CA PHE A 44 -1.53 -3.48 -15.56
C PHE A 44 -2.45 -3.92 -16.70
N MET A 45 -2.54 -5.24 -16.91
CA MET A 45 -3.48 -5.83 -17.85
C MET A 45 -4.20 -6.98 -17.15
N PRO A 46 -5.52 -6.88 -16.92
CA PRO A 46 -6.29 -7.99 -16.36
C PRO A 46 -6.31 -9.17 -17.32
N LEU A 47 -6.08 -10.36 -16.78
CA LEU A 47 -6.13 -11.61 -17.53
C LEU A 47 -7.45 -12.34 -17.27
N ALA A 48 -7.74 -13.37 -18.07
CA ALA A 48 -8.93 -14.18 -17.90
C ALA A 48 -8.98 -14.76 -16.48
N GLY A 49 -10.18 -14.76 -15.85
CA GLY A 49 -10.37 -15.22 -14.48
C GLY A 49 -10.12 -14.16 -13.42
N ASN A 50 -9.84 -12.91 -13.80
CA ASN A 50 -9.62 -11.82 -12.86
C ASN A 50 -10.94 -11.36 -12.21
N HIS A 51 -10.80 -10.72 -11.05
CA HIS A 51 -11.85 -9.97 -10.36
C HIS A 51 -11.35 -8.54 -10.13
N ALA A 52 -10.79 -7.93 -11.17
CA ALA A 52 -10.13 -6.64 -11.07
C ALA A 52 -11.14 -5.54 -10.70
N PHE A 53 -10.73 -4.68 -9.78
CA PHE A 53 -11.50 -3.49 -9.37
C PHE A 53 -11.63 -2.49 -10.52
N ILE A 54 -10.55 -2.34 -11.31
CA ILE A 54 -10.48 -1.44 -12.46
C ILE A 54 -9.93 -2.22 -13.65
N GLY A 55 -10.45 -1.91 -14.85
CA GLY A 55 -9.92 -2.44 -16.09
C GLY A 55 -10.73 -3.56 -16.67
N THR A 56 -10.42 -3.88 -17.91
CA THR A 56 -11.10 -4.89 -18.73
C THR A 56 -10.11 -5.98 -19.11
N THR A 57 -10.55 -7.23 -19.09
CA THR A 57 -9.73 -8.40 -19.45
C THR A 57 -9.03 -8.19 -20.79
N ASN A 58 -7.72 -8.47 -20.81
CA ASN A 58 -6.83 -8.37 -21.97
C ASN A 58 -6.68 -6.95 -22.52
N GLN A 59 -7.03 -5.91 -21.76
CA GLN A 59 -6.80 -4.52 -22.14
C GLN A 59 -5.81 -3.87 -21.20
N LEU A 60 -4.81 -3.19 -21.76
CA LEU A 60 -3.83 -2.46 -20.98
C LEU A 60 -4.49 -1.27 -20.31
N GLN A 61 -4.29 -1.17 -19.00
CA GLN A 61 -4.83 -0.11 -18.17
C GLN A 61 -3.71 0.70 -17.55
N THR A 62 -3.83 2.03 -17.62
CA THR A 62 -2.98 2.92 -16.84
C THR A 62 -3.84 3.67 -15.83
N ILE A 63 -3.30 3.92 -14.64
CA ILE A 63 -4.03 4.57 -13.57
C ILE A 63 -3.10 5.48 -12.77
N GLU A 64 -3.63 6.59 -12.30
CA GLU A 64 -2.95 7.47 -11.37
C GLU A 64 -2.89 6.80 -10.01
N GLU A 65 -1.68 6.61 -9.49
CA GLU A 65 -1.45 5.98 -8.19
C GLU A 65 -0.41 6.75 -7.40
N TRP A 66 -0.54 6.68 -6.07
CA TRP A 66 0.44 7.22 -5.15
C TRP A 66 1.31 6.10 -4.60
N ARG A 67 2.61 6.23 -4.74
CA ARG A 67 3.55 5.38 -4.02
C ARG A 67 3.66 5.90 -2.61
N VAL A 68 3.36 5.04 -1.63
CA VAL A 68 3.36 5.40 -0.21
C VAL A 68 4.33 4.49 0.53
N GLU A 69 5.21 5.10 1.31
CA GLU A 69 6.19 4.37 2.13
C GLU A 69 5.99 4.74 3.59
N MET A 70 6.06 3.74 4.47
CA MET A 70 6.00 3.95 5.91
C MET A 70 6.78 2.88 6.64
N VAL A 71 7.36 3.25 7.79
CA VAL A 71 8.08 2.29 8.61
C VAL A 71 7.14 1.62 9.61
N ASP A 72 7.49 0.41 10.01
CA ASP A 72 6.62 -0.45 10.80
C ASP A 72 7.45 -1.22 11.82
N ALA A 73 7.03 -1.19 13.08
CA ALA A 73 7.68 -1.95 14.13
C ALA A 73 7.56 -3.46 13.86
N ASP A 74 8.53 -4.22 14.36
CA ASP A 74 8.56 -5.68 14.17
C ASP A 74 7.27 -6.36 14.63
N GLU A 75 6.71 -5.91 15.75
CA GLU A 75 5.47 -6.47 16.32
C GLU A 75 4.20 -6.01 15.61
N ARG A 76 4.30 -5.03 14.67
CA ARG A 76 3.15 -4.47 13.97
C ARG A 76 3.06 -4.86 12.50
N ILE A 77 4.16 -5.25 11.89
CA ILE A 77 4.20 -5.44 10.43
C ILE A 77 3.14 -6.41 9.90
N LYS A 78 2.87 -7.50 10.62
CA LYS A 78 1.87 -8.46 10.17
C LYS A 78 0.46 -7.86 10.19
N ALA A 79 0.12 -7.12 11.24
CA ALA A 79 -1.17 -6.45 11.35
C ALA A 79 -1.32 -5.36 10.27
N VAL A 80 -0.24 -4.64 9.98
CA VAL A 80 -0.22 -3.61 8.93
C VAL A 80 -0.48 -4.22 7.57
N VAL A 81 0.19 -5.32 7.22
CA VAL A 81 -0.03 -6.01 5.94
C VAL A 81 -1.46 -6.52 5.83
N GLN A 82 -2.03 -7.07 6.90
CA GLN A 82 -3.43 -7.50 6.90
C GLN A 82 -4.38 -6.33 6.68
N ALA A 83 -4.12 -5.20 7.34
CA ALA A 83 -4.92 -3.99 7.14
C ALA A 83 -4.85 -3.50 5.68
N LEU A 84 -3.67 -3.56 5.06
CA LEU A 84 -3.50 -3.21 3.65
C LEU A 84 -4.38 -4.08 2.76
N LYS A 85 -4.33 -5.40 2.94
CA LYS A 85 -5.10 -6.34 2.12
C LYS A 85 -6.60 -6.15 2.28
N GLN A 86 -7.05 -5.71 3.45
CA GLN A 86 -8.46 -5.47 3.72
C GLN A 86 -8.95 -4.13 3.18
N ALA A 87 -8.11 -3.10 3.26
CA ALA A 87 -8.50 -1.73 2.92
C ALA A 87 -8.26 -1.37 1.46
N HIS A 88 -7.25 -1.97 0.83
CA HIS A 88 -6.91 -1.67 -0.56
C HIS A 88 -7.99 -2.19 -1.50
N PRO A 89 -8.44 -1.40 -2.49
CA PRO A 89 -9.53 -1.80 -3.38
C PRO A 89 -9.17 -2.88 -4.38
N TYR A 90 -7.86 -3.12 -4.64
CA TYR A 90 -7.44 -4.08 -5.65
C TYR A 90 -7.55 -5.51 -5.15
N GLU A 91 -7.89 -6.43 -6.08
CA GLU A 91 -7.88 -7.86 -5.82
C GLU A 91 -6.52 -8.34 -5.32
N THR A 92 -5.45 -7.85 -5.97
CA THR A 92 -4.07 -8.18 -5.62
C THR A 92 -3.25 -6.89 -5.55
N PRO A 93 -3.22 -6.22 -4.40
CA PRO A 93 -2.45 -4.98 -4.29
C PRO A 93 -0.95 -5.25 -4.34
N ALA A 94 -0.22 -4.40 -5.04
CA ALA A 94 1.24 -4.45 -5.07
C ALA A 94 1.79 -3.84 -3.79
N TYR A 95 2.71 -4.55 -3.14
CA TYR A 95 3.40 -4.01 -1.98
C TYR A 95 4.72 -4.75 -1.76
N ASP A 96 5.63 -4.07 -1.06
CA ASP A 96 6.92 -4.63 -0.65
C ASP A 96 7.10 -4.41 0.84
N VAL A 97 7.72 -5.38 1.51
CA VAL A 97 8.14 -5.26 2.90
C VAL A 97 9.63 -5.54 2.96
N LEU A 98 10.39 -4.55 3.39
CA LEU A 98 11.83 -4.66 3.53
C LEU A 98 12.22 -4.62 5.01
N LYS A 99 13.10 -5.52 5.42
CA LYS A 99 13.67 -5.45 6.76
C LYS A 99 14.78 -4.41 6.77
N LEU A 100 14.71 -3.47 7.70
CA LEU A 100 15.68 -2.38 7.82
C LEU A 100 16.78 -2.77 8.79
N GLU A 101 18.02 -2.41 8.45
CA GLU A 101 19.15 -2.58 9.33
C GLU A 101 19.05 -1.62 10.50
N ASP A 102 19.38 -2.12 11.69
CA ASP A 102 19.53 -1.30 12.90
C ASP A 102 21.01 -0.96 13.06
N ILE A 103 21.39 0.24 12.70
CA ILE A 103 22.80 0.67 12.68
C ILE A 103 23.09 1.59 13.84
#